data_314703d186575b076ba08e81c37d41b5
#
_entry.id   314703d186575b076ba08e81c37d41b5
#
_cell.length_a   1.000
_cell.length_b   1.000
_cell.length_c   1.000
_cell.angle_alpha   90.00
_cell.angle_beta   90.00
_cell.angle_gamma   90.00
#
_symmetry.space_group_name_H-M   'P 1'
#
loop_
_entity.id
_entity.type
_entity.pdbx_description
1 polymer ?
#
loop_
_entity_poly.entity_id
_entity_poly.type
_entity_poly.pdbx_seq_one_letter_code
_entity_poly.pdbx_strand_id
1 'polypeptide(L)'
;MKWLLVSDNNSYVSSLSRLLQEKFPASEIFVKSERDSLGFGFDFLCGITHAAFFCPLNKNASFLYAVGFLLGQNSKIYTTDTDISPEMLESALIQSFSGAEELISFVSDSSESILQEQLEEDSYDYLFENGFPFDGDNFAHNIEIWNEDICQCYIDAGMDANISDSDGTPMLNIAARADNLEAVKWLVSCGARLDSVSKDRGYTAIMDSVWRGNSEMTHFFIEKGADLNTVSKDGQTILVLAVGADKTEIVKMLAENGANPDIKDGMGMSAYDYAVLFKKTEILSILEKFHKEQ
;
A
#
# COMPACT_ATOMS: atom_id res chain seq x y z
N MET A 1 2.48 14.91 -13.52
CA MET A 1 3.27 16.06 -12.98
C MET A 1 3.40 17.19 -13.99
N LYS A 2 3.37 18.44 -13.54
CA LYS A 2 3.69 19.61 -14.35
C LYS A 2 4.81 20.41 -13.67
N TRP A 3 5.90 20.62 -14.39
CA TRP A 3 7.08 21.32 -13.90
C TRP A 3 7.20 22.71 -14.50
N LEU A 4 7.48 23.70 -13.68
CA LEU A 4 7.86 25.04 -14.08
C LEU A 4 9.34 25.29 -13.81
N LEU A 5 10.13 25.59 -14.85
CA LEU A 5 11.55 25.93 -14.72
C LEU A 5 11.74 27.43 -15.02
N VAL A 6 12.36 28.15 -14.10
CA VAL A 6 12.59 29.59 -14.23
C VAL A 6 14.08 29.89 -14.13
N SER A 7 14.68 30.34 -15.24
CA SER A 7 16.09 30.71 -15.32
C SER A 7 16.39 31.47 -16.62
N ASP A 8 17.36 32.41 -16.58
CA ASP A 8 18.00 32.97 -17.78
C ASP A 8 19.20 32.13 -18.25
N ASN A 9 19.61 31.12 -17.49
CA ASN A 9 20.72 30.23 -17.84
C ASN A 9 20.23 28.98 -18.55
N ASN A 10 20.34 28.95 -19.88
CA ASN A 10 19.89 27.82 -20.70
C ASN A 10 20.58 26.49 -20.38
N SER A 11 21.82 26.50 -19.83
CA SER A 11 22.52 25.25 -19.50
C SER A 11 21.86 24.52 -18.33
N TYR A 12 21.43 25.23 -17.29
CA TYR A 12 20.73 24.65 -16.15
C TYR A 12 19.36 24.13 -16.56
N VAL A 13 18.60 24.94 -17.32
CA VAL A 13 17.29 24.53 -17.86
C VAL A 13 17.41 23.29 -18.71
N SER A 14 18.38 23.25 -19.64
CA SER A 14 18.57 22.08 -20.52
C SER A 14 18.98 20.83 -19.73
N SER A 15 19.83 20.97 -18.72
CA SER A 15 20.27 19.85 -17.90
C SER A 15 19.13 19.30 -17.07
N LEU A 16 18.36 20.16 -16.39
CA LEU A 16 17.22 19.73 -15.57
C LEU A 16 16.08 19.22 -16.46
N SER A 17 15.75 19.87 -17.57
CA SER A 17 14.71 19.39 -18.51
C SER A 17 15.03 17.99 -19.03
N ARG A 18 16.28 17.70 -19.39
CA ARG A 18 16.69 16.37 -19.83
C ARG A 18 16.54 15.34 -18.72
N LEU A 19 16.97 15.68 -17.50
CA LEU A 19 16.82 14.83 -16.33
C LEU A 19 15.35 14.53 -16.04
N LEU A 20 14.49 15.57 -16.06
CA LEU A 20 13.05 15.41 -15.83
C LEU A 20 12.39 14.54 -16.89
N GLN A 21 12.76 14.68 -18.16
CA GLN A 21 12.26 13.79 -19.22
C GLN A 21 12.71 12.34 -19.07
N GLU A 22 13.93 12.13 -18.54
CA GLU A 22 14.45 10.78 -18.27
C GLU A 22 13.77 10.12 -17.08
N LYS A 23 13.62 10.86 -15.97
CA LYS A 23 13.12 10.34 -14.70
C LYS A 23 11.58 10.36 -14.61
N PHE A 24 10.94 11.32 -15.27
CA PHE A 24 9.50 11.56 -15.26
C PHE A 24 8.95 11.68 -16.69
N PRO A 25 8.95 10.61 -17.48
CA PRO A 25 8.67 10.67 -18.92
C PRO A 25 7.26 11.19 -19.27
N ALA A 26 6.30 11.09 -18.36
CA ALA A 26 4.94 11.59 -18.53
C ALA A 26 4.75 13.05 -18.06
N SER A 27 5.80 13.73 -17.59
CA SER A 27 5.68 15.10 -17.08
C SER A 27 5.65 16.14 -18.21
N GLU A 28 4.85 17.19 -18.01
CA GLU A 28 4.87 18.41 -18.82
C GLU A 28 5.88 19.39 -18.22
N ILE A 29 6.77 19.96 -19.04
CA ILE A 29 7.82 20.88 -18.60
C ILE A 29 7.60 22.24 -19.27
N PHE A 30 7.39 23.25 -18.43
CA PHE A 30 7.26 24.64 -18.83
C PHE A 30 8.53 25.41 -18.46
N VAL A 31 9.07 26.18 -19.42
CA VAL A 31 10.27 26.98 -19.21
C VAL A 31 9.93 28.45 -19.33
N LYS A 32 10.39 29.25 -18.36
CA LYS A 32 10.27 30.70 -18.34
C LYS A 32 11.63 31.37 -18.09
N SER A 33 11.88 32.45 -18.80
CA SER A 33 13.01 33.33 -18.52
C SER A 33 12.71 34.22 -17.30
N GLU A 34 13.74 34.56 -16.55
CA GLU A 34 13.67 35.57 -15.48
C GLU A 34 13.19 36.94 -15.99
N ARG A 35 13.36 37.20 -17.28
CA ARG A 35 13.00 38.47 -17.93
C ARG A 35 11.52 38.52 -18.34
N ASP A 36 10.84 37.38 -18.36
CA ASP A 36 9.41 37.27 -18.71
C ASP A 36 8.51 37.76 -17.56
N SER A 37 8.80 38.97 -17.05
CA SER A 37 8.15 39.57 -15.87
C SER A 37 6.64 39.80 -15.98
N LEU A 38 6.04 39.56 -17.14
CA LEU A 38 4.60 39.75 -17.43
C LEU A 38 3.84 38.43 -17.67
N GLY A 39 4.44 37.26 -17.51
CA GLY A 39 3.92 36.01 -18.02
C GLY A 39 3.41 34.99 -17.01
N PHE A 40 3.39 35.28 -15.70
CA PHE A 40 2.80 34.39 -14.71
C PHE A 40 1.31 34.69 -14.53
N GLY A 41 0.49 34.39 -15.54
CA GLY A 41 -0.96 34.49 -15.42
C GLY A 41 -1.55 33.29 -14.63
N PHE A 42 -2.72 33.50 -14.04
CA PHE A 42 -3.45 32.47 -13.28
C PHE A 42 -3.59 31.15 -14.08
N ASP A 43 -4.05 31.22 -15.34
CA ASP A 43 -4.26 30.05 -16.18
C ASP A 43 -2.96 29.29 -16.48
N PHE A 44 -1.83 29.97 -16.51
CA PHE A 44 -0.53 29.37 -16.75
C PHE A 44 0.00 28.62 -15.52
N LEU A 45 -0.19 29.18 -14.32
CA LEU A 45 0.29 28.59 -13.07
C LEU A 45 -0.61 27.44 -12.57
N CYS A 46 -1.86 27.39 -13.07
CA CYS A 46 -2.82 26.40 -12.63
C CYS A 46 -2.35 24.96 -12.98
N GLY A 47 -2.34 24.10 -11.99
CA GLY A 47 -1.94 22.69 -12.12
C GLY A 47 -0.43 22.46 -12.21
N ILE A 48 0.42 23.48 -11.97
CA ILE A 48 1.86 23.26 -11.74
C ILE A 48 2.02 22.54 -10.40
N THR A 49 2.64 21.35 -10.41
CA THR A 49 2.89 20.57 -9.19
C THR A 49 4.26 20.84 -8.58
N HIS A 50 5.25 21.13 -9.42
CA HIS A 50 6.64 21.38 -9.03
C HIS A 50 7.21 22.59 -9.76
N ALA A 51 7.99 23.41 -9.08
CA ALA A 51 8.68 24.55 -9.69
C ALA A 51 10.14 24.61 -9.27
N ALA A 52 11.05 24.85 -10.20
CA ALA A 52 12.47 25.06 -9.94
C ALA A 52 12.88 26.45 -10.39
N PHE A 53 13.28 27.29 -9.43
CA PHE A 53 13.73 28.65 -9.64
C PHE A 53 15.26 28.72 -9.46
N PHE A 54 15.98 29.04 -10.52
CA PHE A 54 17.43 29.31 -10.52
C PHE A 54 17.73 30.79 -10.36
N CYS A 55 16.92 31.51 -9.58
CA CYS A 55 16.99 32.94 -9.35
C CYS A 55 16.35 33.29 -8.00
N PRO A 56 16.63 34.52 -7.46
CA PRO A 56 15.98 34.99 -6.23
C PRO A 56 14.47 35.02 -6.34
N LEU A 57 13.76 34.42 -5.38
CA LEU A 57 12.31 34.35 -5.36
C LEU A 57 11.62 35.69 -5.13
N ASN A 58 12.29 36.63 -4.45
CA ASN A 58 11.80 37.96 -4.14
C ASN A 58 12.18 39.04 -5.17
N LYS A 59 12.62 38.65 -6.37
CA LYS A 59 13.16 39.54 -7.40
C LYS A 59 12.22 40.66 -7.82
N ASN A 60 10.93 40.37 -7.91
CA ASN A 60 9.87 41.34 -8.21
C ASN A 60 8.48 40.86 -7.79
N ALA A 61 7.47 41.76 -7.89
CA ALA A 61 6.10 41.42 -7.47
C ALA A 61 5.46 40.25 -8.24
N SER A 62 5.82 40.06 -9.52
CA SER A 62 5.30 38.95 -10.32
C SER A 62 5.84 37.60 -9.83
N PHE A 63 7.11 37.53 -9.40
CA PHE A 63 7.68 36.34 -8.79
C PHE A 63 7.03 36.02 -7.46
N LEU A 64 6.87 37.05 -6.59
CA LEU A 64 6.16 36.85 -5.30
C LEU A 64 4.73 36.37 -5.49
N TYR A 65 4.02 36.90 -6.50
CA TYR A 65 2.70 36.44 -6.89
C TYR A 65 2.73 34.96 -7.32
N ALA A 66 3.66 34.61 -8.22
CA ALA A 66 3.80 33.23 -8.71
C ALA A 66 4.10 32.25 -7.57
N VAL A 67 5.05 32.58 -6.70
CA VAL A 67 5.40 31.78 -5.52
C VAL A 67 4.19 31.64 -4.58
N GLY A 68 3.51 32.75 -4.25
CA GLY A 68 2.33 32.70 -3.39
C GLY A 68 1.18 31.87 -3.98
N PHE A 69 0.98 31.95 -5.30
CA PHE A 69 -0.02 31.13 -5.99
C PHE A 69 0.35 29.64 -5.97
N LEU A 70 1.62 29.31 -6.30
CA LEU A 70 2.10 27.92 -6.27
C LEU A 70 2.00 27.31 -4.87
N LEU A 71 2.34 28.07 -3.82
CA LEU A 71 2.16 27.62 -2.44
C LEU A 71 0.68 27.42 -2.09
N GLY A 72 -0.20 28.30 -2.59
CA GLY A 72 -1.65 28.19 -2.37
C GLY A 72 -2.30 26.95 -3.00
N GLN A 73 -1.67 26.35 -4.01
CA GLN A 73 -2.10 25.09 -4.62
C GLN A 73 -1.21 23.88 -4.26
N ASN A 74 -0.46 23.99 -3.18
CA ASN A 74 0.42 22.93 -2.65
C ASN A 74 1.60 22.52 -3.57
N SER A 75 2.02 23.37 -4.53
CA SER A 75 3.16 23.05 -5.40
C SER A 75 4.48 23.05 -4.64
N LYS A 76 5.32 22.06 -4.92
CA LYS A 76 6.69 22.01 -4.36
C LYS A 76 7.61 22.95 -5.09
N ILE A 77 8.37 23.75 -4.37
CA ILE A 77 9.25 24.78 -4.91
C ILE A 77 10.70 24.47 -4.53
N TYR A 78 11.53 24.29 -5.55
CA TYR A 78 12.97 24.13 -5.43
C TYR A 78 13.65 25.43 -5.90
N THR A 79 14.60 25.94 -5.13
CA THR A 79 15.23 27.21 -5.48
C THR A 79 16.72 27.23 -5.15
N THR A 80 17.48 28.00 -5.91
CA THR A 80 18.86 28.33 -5.58
C THR A 80 18.98 29.65 -4.82
N ASP A 81 17.87 30.26 -4.41
CA ASP A 81 17.85 31.41 -3.54
C ASP A 81 18.13 30.98 -2.10
N THR A 82 19.26 31.49 -1.54
CA THR A 82 19.66 31.24 -0.16
C THR A 82 19.28 32.39 0.79
N ASP A 83 18.75 33.48 0.25
CA ASP A 83 18.33 34.69 1.01
C ASP A 83 16.78 34.74 1.09
N ILE A 84 16.18 33.63 1.51
CA ILE A 84 14.72 33.49 1.65
C ILE A 84 14.33 33.92 3.05
N SER A 85 13.18 34.62 3.16
CA SER A 85 12.68 35.02 4.48
C SER A 85 12.35 33.81 5.36
N PRO A 86 12.58 33.88 6.69
CA PRO A 86 12.25 32.78 7.60
C PRO A 86 10.81 32.29 7.49
N GLU A 87 9.87 33.21 7.24
CA GLU A 87 8.44 32.87 7.11
C GLU A 87 8.16 32.01 5.86
N MET A 88 8.92 32.18 4.79
CA MET A 88 8.82 31.34 3.59
C MET A 88 9.49 29.97 3.80
N LEU A 89 10.58 29.90 4.56
CA LEU A 89 11.27 28.65 4.89
C LEU A 89 10.49 27.77 5.89
N GLU A 90 9.55 28.33 6.65
CA GLU A 90 8.65 27.56 7.49
C GLU A 90 7.70 26.68 6.67
N SER A 91 7.51 26.99 5.38
CA SER A 91 6.74 26.13 4.48
C SER A 91 7.56 24.90 4.09
N ALA A 92 7.07 23.70 4.43
CA ALA A 92 7.65 22.43 3.99
C ALA A 92 7.67 22.25 2.46
N LEU A 93 7.01 23.16 1.73
CA LEU A 93 6.92 23.14 0.26
C LEU A 93 8.08 23.85 -0.42
N ILE A 94 8.90 24.64 0.30
CA ILE A 94 10.05 25.34 -0.26
C ILE A 94 11.35 24.70 0.21
N GLN A 95 12.20 24.32 -0.74
CA GLN A 95 13.52 23.79 -0.47
C GLN A 95 14.57 24.61 -1.22
N SER A 96 15.57 25.12 -0.48
CA SER A 96 16.68 25.92 -1.04
C SER A 96 17.96 25.12 -1.14
N PHE A 97 18.76 25.43 -2.16
CA PHE A 97 20.04 24.80 -2.47
C PHE A 97 21.12 25.84 -2.68
N SER A 98 22.37 25.51 -2.38
CA SER A 98 23.50 26.43 -2.53
C SER A 98 23.86 26.76 -3.99
N GLY A 99 23.32 25.98 -4.94
CA GLY A 99 23.54 26.18 -6.37
C GLY A 99 22.76 25.21 -7.25
N ALA A 100 22.81 25.49 -8.56
CA ALA A 100 22.06 24.71 -9.55
C ALA A 100 22.48 23.24 -9.65
N GLU A 101 23.76 22.94 -9.45
CA GLU A 101 24.28 21.57 -9.49
C GLU A 101 23.73 20.73 -8.33
N GLU A 102 23.67 21.31 -7.14
CA GLU A 102 23.09 20.66 -5.96
C GLU A 102 21.60 20.41 -6.13
N LEU A 103 20.85 21.38 -6.65
CA LEU A 103 19.43 21.21 -6.95
C LEU A 103 19.20 20.09 -7.98
N ILE A 104 19.96 20.06 -9.06
CA ILE A 104 19.85 19.02 -10.11
C ILE A 104 20.19 17.64 -9.54
N SER A 105 21.23 17.53 -8.72
CA SER A 105 21.61 16.28 -8.04
C SER A 105 20.50 15.82 -7.12
N PHE A 106 19.94 16.71 -6.31
CA PHE A 106 18.82 16.39 -5.41
C PHE A 106 17.61 15.83 -6.17
N VAL A 107 17.17 16.48 -7.26
CA VAL A 107 16.04 15.99 -8.06
C VAL A 107 16.34 14.62 -8.67
N SER A 108 17.61 14.38 -9.09
CA SER A 108 18.04 13.07 -9.59
C SER A 108 17.95 12.00 -8.52
N ASP A 109 18.49 12.28 -7.34
CA ASP A 109 18.63 11.32 -6.24
C ASP A 109 17.28 11.05 -5.56
N SER A 110 16.39 12.05 -5.54
CA SER A 110 15.04 11.97 -4.93
C SER A 110 13.93 11.63 -5.92
N SER A 111 14.26 11.29 -7.17
CA SER A 111 13.26 11.09 -8.22
C SER A 111 12.20 10.04 -7.89
N GLU A 112 12.60 8.94 -7.24
CA GLU A 112 11.66 7.88 -6.82
C GLU A 112 10.72 8.37 -5.72
N SER A 113 11.24 9.12 -4.75
CA SER A 113 10.43 9.70 -3.67
C SER A 113 9.43 10.74 -4.20
N ILE A 114 9.86 11.60 -5.14
CA ILE A 114 9.00 12.59 -5.77
C ILE A 114 7.87 11.93 -6.57
N LEU A 115 8.17 10.83 -7.28
CA LEU A 115 7.15 10.03 -7.99
C LEU A 115 6.16 9.40 -7.03
N GLN A 116 6.65 8.82 -5.95
CA GLN A 116 5.80 8.17 -4.95
C GLN A 116 4.87 9.17 -4.28
N GLU A 117 5.37 10.32 -3.84
CA GLU A 117 4.54 11.37 -3.24
C GLU A 117 3.45 11.87 -4.19
N GLN A 118 3.78 12.04 -5.50
CA GLN A 118 2.78 12.44 -6.48
C GLN A 118 1.72 11.36 -6.74
N LEU A 119 2.12 10.08 -6.75
CA LEU A 119 1.20 8.97 -6.89
C LEU A 119 0.22 8.91 -5.71
N GLU A 120 0.73 9.14 -4.50
CA GLU A 120 -0.08 9.20 -3.28
C GLU A 120 -1.12 10.33 -3.35
N GLU A 121 -0.71 11.55 -3.75
CA GLU A 121 -1.62 12.69 -3.92
C GLU A 121 -2.67 12.42 -5.00
N ASP A 122 -2.26 12.01 -6.21
CA ASP A 122 -3.15 11.75 -7.34
C ASP A 122 -4.19 10.66 -7.00
N SER A 123 -3.76 9.60 -6.30
CA SER A 123 -4.62 8.49 -5.90
C SER A 123 -5.59 8.89 -4.81
N TYR A 124 -5.14 9.67 -3.81
CA TYR A 124 -6.00 10.21 -2.77
C TYR A 124 -7.09 11.14 -3.35
N ASP A 125 -6.69 12.05 -4.23
CA ASP A 125 -7.61 12.97 -4.90
C ASP A 125 -8.64 12.21 -5.75
N TYR A 126 -8.20 11.18 -6.49
CA TYR A 126 -9.09 10.32 -7.24
C TYR A 126 -10.14 9.64 -6.36
N LEU A 127 -9.73 9.05 -5.22
CA LEU A 127 -10.66 8.42 -4.27
C LEU A 127 -11.67 9.44 -3.74
N PHE A 128 -11.20 10.62 -3.34
CA PHE A 128 -12.04 11.67 -2.78
C PHE A 128 -13.07 12.19 -3.80
N GLU A 129 -12.63 12.52 -5.03
CA GLU A 129 -13.50 13.04 -6.10
C GLU A 129 -14.56 12.04 -6.55
N ASN A 130 -14.26 10.73 -6.47
CA ASN A 130 -15.19 9.66 -6.84
C ASN A 130 -16.01 9.14 -5.65
N GLY A 131 -15.91 9.76 -4.48
CA GLY A 131 -16.74 9.45 -3.31
C GLY A 131 -16.33 8.17 -2.58
N PHE A 132 -15.06 7.79 -2.64
CA PHE A 132 -14.49 6.69 -1.88
C PHE A 132 -13.78 7.23 -0.62
N PRO A 133 -14.37 7.15 0.58
CA PRO A 133 -13.71 7.58 1.81
C PRO A 133 -12.42 6.81 2.07
N PHE A 134 -11.36 7.52 2.49
CA PHE A 134 -10.06 6.91 2.77
C PHE A 134 -10.03 6.33 4.20
N ASP A 135 -10.67 5.20 4.37
CA ASP A 135 -10.76 4.46 5.63
C ASP A 135 -10.76 2.93 5.42
N GLY A 136 -10.59 2.19 6.53
CA GLY A 136 -10.51 0.74 6.50
C GLY A 136 -11.79 0.04 6.07
N ASP A 137 -12.96 0.58 6.40
CA ASP A 137 -14.24 -0.05 6.06
C ASP A 137 -14.55 0.03 4.57
N ASN A 138 -14.26 1.18 3.95
CA ASN A 138 -14.43 1.33 2.51
C ASN A 138 -13.39 0.52 1.73
N PHE A 139 -12.14 0.46 2.21
CA PHE A 139 -11.14 -0.43 1.63
C PHE A 139 -11.57 -1.90 1.73
N ALA A 140 -12.03 -2.34 2.91
CA ALA A 140 -12.56 -3.68 3.16
C ALA A 140 -13.70 -4.03 2.20
N HIS A 141 -14.66 -3.10 2.02
CA HIS A 141 -15.76 -3.30 1.09
C HIS A 141 -15.28 -3.51 -0.35
N ASN A 142 -14.32 -2.70 -0.82
CA ASN A 142 -13.79 -2.85 -2.17
C ASN A 142 -12.98 -4.14 -2.36
N ILE A 143 -12.31 -4.64 -1.31
CA ILE A 143 -11.69 -5.96 -1.29
C ILE A 143 -12.74 -7.08 -1.37
N GLU A 144 -13.84 -6.97 -0.61
CA GLU A 144 -14.90 -7.96 -0.58
C GLU A 144 -15.56 -8.14 -1.95
N ILE A 145 -15.89 -7.02 -2.62
CA ILE A 145 -16.48 -7.04 -3.98
C ILE A 145 -15.43 -7.18 -5.08
N TRP A 146 -14.16 -7.11 -4.75
CA TRP A 146 -13.00 -7.14 -5.61
C TRP A 146 -13.00 -6.07 -6.72
N ASN A 147 -12.97 -4.84 -6.30
CA ASN A 147 -12.72 -3.71 -7.19
C ASN A 147 -11.22 -3.40 -7.22
N GLU A 148 -10.49 -4.12 -8.07
CA GLU A 148 -9.00 -4.09 -8.11
C GLU A 148 -8.46 -2.66 -8.32
N ASP A 149 -9.03 -1.90 -9.27
CA ASP A 149 -8.57 -0.55 -9.58
C ASP A 149 -8.69 0.39 -8.37
N ILE A 150 -9.81 0.32 -7.66
CA ILE A 150 -10.02 1.13 -6.45
C ILE A 150 -9.15 0.63 -5.31
N CYS A 151 -9.00 -0.68 -5.13
CA CYS A 151 -8.09 -1.23 -4.13
C CYS A 151 -6.64 -0.77 -4.37
N GLN A 152 -6.20 -0.71 -5.63
CA GLN A 152 -4.88 -0.21 -5.98
C GLN A 152 -4.74 1.28 -5.63
N CYS A 153 -5.77 2.12 -5.91
CA CYS A 153 -5.76 3.52 -5.50
C CYS A 153 -5.62 3.71 -3.98
N TYR A 154 -6.24 2.85 -3.16
CA TYR A 154 -6.05 2.89 -1.70
C TYR A 154 -4.60 2.64 -1.30
N ILE A 155 -3.96 1.62 -1.87
CA ILE A 155 -2.55 1.31 -1.59
C ILE A 155 -1.63 2.43 -2.10
N ASP A 156 -1.86 2.93 -3.30
CA ASP A 156 -1.08 4.01 -3.91
C ASP A 156 -1.21 5.32 -3.13
N ALA A 157 -2.39 5.58 -2.53
CA ALA A 157 -2.65 6.68 -1.62
C ALA A 157 -2.07 6.46 -0.20
N GLY A 158 -1.26 5.42 0.02
CA GLY A 158 -0.56 5.15 1.27
C GLY A 158 -1.34 4.29 2.29
N MET A 159 -2.43 3.65 1.89
CA MET A 159 -3.15 2.72 2.77
C MET A 159 -2.29 1.47 3.04
N ASP A 160 -2.11 1.11 4.31
CA ASP A 160 -1.40 -0.12 4.67
C ASP A 160 -2.30 -1.35 4.43
N ALA A 161 -1.82 -2.33 3.65
CA ALA A 161 -2.50 -3.61 3.44
C ALA A 161 -2.76 -4.40 4.74
N ASN A 162 -2.12 -4.00 5.85
CA ASN A 162 -2.23 -4.63 7.16
C ASN A 162 -3.26 -3.98 8.09
N ILE A 163 -4.01 -3.00 7.63
CA ILE A 163 -5.10 -2.44 8.44
C ILE A 163 -6.24 -3.44 8.59
N SER A 164 -7.15 -3.14 9.51
CA SER A 164 -8.39 -3.88 9.71
C SER A 164 -9.58 -2.95 9.50
N ASP A 165 -10.74 -3.52 9.21
CA ASP A 165 -12.01 -2.81 9.26
C ASP A 165 -12.36 -2.38 10.71
N SER A 166 -13.47 -1.66 10.89
CA SER A 166 -13.94 -1.20 12.20
C SER A 166 -14.28 -2.35 13.17
N ASP A 167 -14.57 -3.54 12.67
CA ASP A 167 -14.81 -4.76 13.45
C ASP A 167 -13.50 -5.46 13.86
N GLY A 168 -12.37 -4.99 13.36
CA GLY A 168 -11.04 -5.56 13.61
C GLY A 168 -10.76 -6.83 12.81
N THR A 169 -11.32 -6.92 11.59
CA THR A 169 -11.03 -7.97 10.63
C THR A 169 -9.92 -7.50 9.68
N PRO A 170 -8.76 -8.16 9.63
CA PRO A 170 -7.69 -7.80 8.69
C PRO A 170 -8.14 -7.95 7.23
N MET A 171 -7.61 -7.12 6.33
CA MET A 171 -7.95 -7.12 4.90
C MET A 171 -7.77 -8.50 4.26
N LEU A 172 -6.71 -9.21 4.63
CA LEU A 172 -6.44 -10.57 4.11
C LEU A 172 -7.52 -11.59 4.53
N ASN A 173 -8.06 -11.46 5.76
CA ASN A 173 -9.19 -12.28 6.22
C ASN A 173 -10.47 -11.95 5.45
N ILE A 174 -10.72 -10.67 5.15
CA ILE A 174 -11.89 -10.26 4.36
C ILE A 174 -11.84 -10.90 2.98
N ALA A 175 -10.71 -10.84 2.27
CA ALA A 175 -10.51 -11.48 0.99
C ALA A 175 -10.72 -13.01 1.06
N ALA A 176 -10.20 -13.67 2.12
CA ALA A 176 -10.37 -15.09 2.32
C ALA A 176 -11.83 -15.47 2.62
N ARG A 177 -12.54 -14.65 3.41
CA ARG A 177 -13.98 -14.80 3.68
C ARG A 177 -14.84 -14.55 2.45
N ALA A 178 -14.44 -13.66 1.55
CA ALA A 178 -15.09 -13.44 0.27
C ALA A 178 -14.83 -14.57 -0.74
N ASP A 179 -13.98 -15.55 -0.39
CA ASP A 179 -13.57 -16.66 -1.25
C ASP A 179 -12.86 -16.19 -2.54
N ASN A 180 -12.16 -15.03 -2.46
CA ASN A 180 -11.51 -14.40 -3.59
C ASN A 180 -9.99 -14.59 -3.56
N LEU A 181 -9.51 -15.58 -4.32
CA LEU A 181 -8.10 -15.91 -4.38
C LEU A 181 -7.25 -14.79 -5.04
N GLU A 182 -7.79 -14.06 -6.01
CA GLU A 182 -7.05 -12.99 -6.68
C GLU A 182 -6.82 -11.81 -5.72
N ALA A 183 -7.83 -11.42 -4.95
CA ALA A 183 -7.69 -10.42 -3.88
C ALA A 183 -6.66 -10.86 -2.83
N VAL A 184 -6.67 -12.14 -2.44
CA VAL A 184 -5.68 -12.71 -1.50
C VAL A 184 -4.27 -12.62 -2.07
N LYS A 185 -4.06 -13.04 -3.32
CA LYS A 185 -2.74 -12.97 -3.98
C LYS A 185 -2.23 -11.53 -4.06
N TRP A 186 -3.12 -10.63 -4.45
CA TRP A 186 -2.80 -9.21 -4.57
C TRP A 186 -2.42 -8.61 -3.20
N LEU A 187 -3.23 -8.81 -2.15
CA LEU A 187 -2.91 -8.33 -0.80
C LEU A 187 -1.56 -8.86 -0.30
N VAL A 188 -1.26 -10.15 -0.54
CA VAL A 188 0.04 -10.72 -0.18
C VAL A 188 1.17 -10.05 -0.96
N SER A 189 0.97 -9.69 -2.23
CA SER A 189 1.95 -8.93 -3.02
C SER A 189 2.15 -7.50 -2.50
N CYS A 190 1.12 -6.90 -1.90
CA CYS A 190 1.17 -5.60 -1.22
C CYS A 190 1.75 -5.67 0.22
N GLY A 191 2.22 -6.85 0.66
CA GLY A 191 2.87 -7.02 1.96
C GLY A 191 1.92 -7.36 3.12
N ALA A 192 0.72 -7.86 2.84
CA ALA A 192 -0.19 -8.32 3.89
C ALA A 192 0.42 -9.47 4.70
N ARG A 193 0.31 -9.39 6.03
CA ARG A 193 0.80 -10.42 6.96
C ARG A 193 -0.12 -11.62 6.96
N LEU A 194 0.43 -12.81 6.70
CA LEU A 194 -0.32 -14.06 6.57
C LEU A 194 -1.04 -14.47 7.86
N ASP A 195 -0.39 -14.20 9.01
CA ASP A 195 -0.82 -14.72 10.32
C ASP A 195 -1.54 -13.67 11.18
N SER A 196 -2.00 -12.58 10.58
CA SER A 196 -2.88 -11.62 11.24
C SER A 196 -4.20 -12.31 11.62
N VAL A 197 -4.70 -12.03 12.84
CA VAL A 197 -5.90 -12.69 13.37
C VAL A 197 -7.08 -11.72 13.44
N SER A 198 -8.24 -12.19 13.08
CA SER A 198 -9.49 -11.43 13.19
C SER A 198 -9.94 -11.25 14.65
N LYS A 199 -10.47 -10.09 14.97
CA LYS A 199 -10.92 -9.76 16.33
C LYS A 199 -12.15 -10.57 16.75
N ASP A 200 -12.98 -11.02 15.84
CA ASP A 200 -14.19 -11.81 16.12
C ASP A 200 -13.86 -13.23 16.59
N ARG A 201 -13.31 -14.07 15.73
CA ARG A 201 -13.03 -15.49 15.99
C ARG A 201 -11.57 -15.78 16.36
N GLY A 202 -10.64 -14.83 16.12
CA GLY A 202 -9.21 -15.08 16.19
C GLY A 202 -8.70 -15.99 15.08
N TYR A 203 -9.38 -16.00 13.94
CA TYR A 203 -8.96 -16.77 12.76
C TYR A 203 -7.90 -16.00 11.98
N THR A 204 -6.93 -16.74 11.47
CA THR A 204 -6.06 -16.27 10.40
C THR A 204 -6.75 -16.44 9.03
N ALA A 205 -6.24 -15.78 7.99
CA ALA A 205 -6.82 -15.89 6.65
C ALA A 205 -6.82 -17.35 6.12
N ILE A 206 -5.79 -18.14 6.43
CA ILE A 206 -5.77 -19.57 6.07
C ILE A 206 -6.86 -20.35 6.83
N MET A 207 -7.17 -20.02 8.09
CA MET A 207 -8.29 -20.64 8.81
C MET A 207 -9.63 -20.31 8.16
N ASP A 208 -9.83 -19.08 7.69
CA ASP A 208 -11.03 -18.68 6.95
C ASP A 208 -11.13 -19.45 5.62
N SER A 209 -10.03 -19.68 4.90
CA SER A 209 -10.01 -20.49 3.66
C SER A 209 -10.37 -21.96 3.90
N VAL A 210 -9.88 -22.54 5.02
CA VAL A 210 -10.23 -23.92 5.43
C VAL A 210 -11.71 -24.03 5.81
N TRP A 211 -12.22 -23.05 6.55
CA TRP A 211 -13.64 -22.99 6.89
C TRP A 211 -14.54 -22.93 5.64
N ARG A 212 -14.15 -22.18 4.63
CA ARG A 212 -14.80 -22.15 3.31
C ARG A 212 -14.63 -23.45 2.54
N GLY A 213 -13.56 -24.19 2.81
CA GLY A 213 -13.20 -25.41 2.09
C GLY A 213 -12.53 -25.14 0.75
N ASN A 214 -11.90 -23.97 0.62
CA ASN A 214 -11.16 -23.60 -0.58
C ASN A 214 -9.74 -24.19 -0.53
N SER A 215 -9.58 -25.35 -1.20
CA SER A 215 -8.30 -26.07 -1.23
C SER A 215 -7.21 -25.31 -1.96
N GLU A 216 -7.55 -24.58 -3.02
CA GLU A 216 -6.58 -23.80 -3.80
C GLU A 216 -6.03 -22.63 -2.99
N MET A 217 -6.89 -21.88 -2.33
CA MET A 217 -6.49 -20.79 -1.44
C MET A 217 -5.70 -21.29 -0.23
N THR A 218 -6.11 -22.42 0.37
CA THR A 218 -5.36 -23.07 1.46
C THR A 218 -3.95 -23.46 1.00
N HIS A 219 -3.82 -24.05 -0.19
CA HIS A 219 -2.53 -24.39 -0.78
C HIS A 219 -1.65 -23.16 -0.98
N PHE A 220 -2.21 -22.07 -1.51
CA PHE A 220 -1.50 -20.81 -1.69
C PHE A 220 -0.93 -20.28 -0.36
N PHE A 221 -1.70 -20.26 0.71
CA PHE A 221 -1.22 -19.84 2.03
C PHE A 221 -0.11 -20.74 2.57
N ILE A 222 -0.21 -22.05 2.38
CA ILE A 222 0.85 -23.01 2.76
C ILE A 222 2.14 -22.70 1.98
N GLU A 223 2.07 -22.50 0.68
CA GLU A 223 3.23 -22.16 -0.17
C GLU A 223 3.89 -20.84 0.25
N LYS A 224 3.10 -19.89 0.75
CA LYS A 224 3.60 -18.61 1.26
C LYS A 224 4.15 -18.69 2.68
N GLY A 225 4.03 -19.84 3.35
CA GLY A 225 4.61 -20.09 4.67
C GLY A 225 3.75 -19.61 5.84
N ALA A 226 2.42 -19.58 5.69
CA ALA A 226 1.51 -19.28 6.79
C ALA A 226 1.68 -20.27 7.96
N ASP A 227 1.53 -19.81 9.20
CA ASP A 227 1.58 -20.66 10.39
C ASP A 227 0.35 -21.58 10.46
N LEU A 228 0.59 -22.88 10.40
CA LEU A 228 -0.44 -23.94 10.43
C LEU A 228 -0.81 -24.38 11.86
N ASN A 229 -0.20 -23.79 12.87
CA ASN A 229 -0.40 -24.18 14.26
C ASN A 229 -0.98 -23.03 15.13
N THR A 230 -1.37 -21.94 14.51
CA THR A 230 -2.10 -20.86 15.17
C THR A 230 -3.39 -21.39 15.78
N VAL A 231 -3.75 -20.87 16.95
CA VAL A 231 -4.94 -21.26 17.70
C VAL A 231 -5.92 -20.09 17.75
N SER A 232 -7.18 -20.33 17.42
CA SER A 232 -8.26 -19.34 17.48
C SER A 232 -8.61 -18.94 18.93
N LYS A 233 -9.48 -17.94 19.09
CA LYS A 233 -9.97 -17.54 20.42
C LYS A 233 -10.65 -18.68 21.20
N ASP A 234 -11.33 -19.58 20.49
CA ASP A 234 -11.99 -20.75 21.09
C ASP A 234 -11.04 -21.95 21.22
N GLY A 235 -9.75 -21.75 21.00
CA GLY A 235 -8.74 -22.80 21.09
C GLY A 235 -8.68 -23.71 19.86
N GLN A 236 -9.45 -23.46 18.80
CA GLN A 236 -9.48 -24.32 17.62
C GLN A 236 -8.20 -24.15 16.79
N THR A 237 -7.63 -25.27 16.36
CA THR A 237 -6.56 -25.31 15.38
C THR A 237 -7.11 -25.43 13.97
N ILE A 238 -6.28 -25.14 12.97
CA ILE A 238 -6.67 -25.29 11.56
C ILE A 238 -7.08 -26.74 11.21
N LEU A 239 -6.41 -27.73 11.81
CA LEU A 239 -6.77 -29.15 11.62
C LEU A 239 -8.10 -29.49 12.29
N VAL A 240 -8.40 -28.95 13.49
CA VAL A 240 -9.71 -29.12 14.13
C VAL A 240 -10.83 -28.58 13.23
N LEU A 241 -10.62 -27.39 12.62
CA LEU A 241 -11.58 -26.82 11.66
C LEU A 241 -11.77 -27.70 10.42
N ALA A 242 -10.67 -28.20 9.83
CA ALA A 242 -10.72 -29.05 8.65
C ALA A 242 -11.41 -30.38 8.91
N VAL A 243 -11.15 -31.02 10.07
CA VAL A 243 -11.82 -32.27 10.52
C VAL A 243 -13.31 -32.01 10.78
N GLY A 244 -13.64 -30.92 11.47
CA GLY A 244 -15.05 -30.54 11.73
C GLY A 244 -15.84 -30.29 10.45
N ALA A 245 -15.24 -29.68 9.45
CA ALA A 245 -15.83 -29.40 8.15
C ALA A 245 -15.79 -30.58 7.16
N ASP A 246 -15.23 -31.74 7.57
CA ASP A 246 -15.10 -32.95 6.74
C ASP A 246 -14.32 -32.78 5.44
N LYS A 247 -13.25 -31.95 5.50
CA LYS A 247 -12.40 -31.58 4.34
C LYS A 247 -11.17 -32.47 4.26
N THR A 248 -11.34 -33.74 3.85
CA THR A 248 -10.28 -34.77 3.86
C THR A 248 -9.03 -34.35 3.10
N GLU A 249 -9.18 -33.74 1.90
CA GLU A 249 -8.05 -33.29 1.11
C GLU A 249 -7.27 -32.14 1.80
N ILE A 250 -8.00 -31.21 2.42
CA ILE A 250 -7.38 -30.12 3.17
C ILE A 250 -6.66 -30.67 4.41
N VAL A 251 -7.28 -31.61 5.15
CA VAL A 251 -6.62 -32.27 6.29
C VAL A 251 -5.30 -32.91 5.87
N LYS A 252 -5.31 -33.64 4.74
CA LYS A 252 -4.11 -34.28 4.20
C LYS A 252 -3.05 -33.23 3.89
N MET A 253 -3.41 -32.18 3.15
CA MET A 253 -2.52 -31.11 2.76
C MET A 253 -1.88 -30.40 3.98
N LEU A 254 -2.69 -30.07 4.99
CA LEU A 254 -2.22 -29.43 6.21
C LEU A 254 -1.28 -30.32 7.02
N ALA A 255 -1.63 -31.61 7.22
CA ALA A 255 -0.80 -32.54 7.99
C ALA A 255 0.53 -32.83 7.30
N GLU A 256 0.54 -33.00 5.97
CA GLU A 256 1.76 -33.21 5.17
C GLU A 256 2.69 -31.99 5.20
N ASN A 257 2.16 -30.79 5.46
CA ASN A 257 2.95 -29.54 5.54
C ASN A 257 3.22 -29.08 6.99
N GLY A 258 2.99 -29.93 8.00
CA GLY A 258 3.46 -29.70 9.38
C GLY A 258 2.42 -29.16 10.35
N ALA A 259 1.14 -29.15 9.99
CA ALA A 259 0.09 -28.91 10.97
C ALA A 259 0.07 -30.06 11.99
N ASN A 260 0.12 -29.70 13.29
CA ASN A 260 0.21 -30.69 14.36
C ASN A 260 -1.18 -31.21 14.76
N PRO A 261 -1.49 -32.53 14.57
CA PRO A 261 -2.80 -33.08 14.88
C PRO A 261 -3.09 -33.23 16.39
N ASP A 262 -2.09 -33.03 17.25
CA ASP A 262 -2.16 -33.29 18.69
C ASP A 262 -2.38 -32.03 19.53
N ILE A 263 -2.38 -30.85 18.91
CA ILE A 263 -2.69 -29.61 19.62
C ILE A 263 -4.16 -29.65 20.06
N LYS A 264 -4.37 -29.48 21.38
CA LYS A 264 -5.69 -29.52 21.98
C LYS A 264 -6.38 -28.15 21.89
N ASP A 265 -7.66 -28.17 21.58
CA ASP A 265 -8.54 -27.01 21.59
C ASP A 265 -8.98 -26.62 23.02
N GLY A 266 -9.85 -25.61 23.13
CA GLY A 266 -10.41 -25.14 24.41
C GLY A 266 -11.23 -26.19 25.17
N MET A 267 -11.64 -27.28 24.52
CA MET A 267 -12.34 -28.43 25.16
C MET A 267 -11.40 -29.59 25.51
N GLY A 268 -10.11 -29.43 25.25
CA GLY A 268 -9.09 -30.44 25.51
C GLY A 268 -9.02 -31.54 24.45
N MET A 269 -9.64 -31.35 23.28
CA MET A 269 -9.69 -32.30 22.17
C MET A 269 -8.73 -31.85 21.07
N SER A 270 -7.99 -32.80 20.52
CA SER A 270 -7.15 -32.57 19.34
C SER A 270 -7.88 -32.91 18.04
N ALA A 271 -7.32 -32.53 16.90
CA ALA A 271 -7.88 -32.94 15.60
C ALA A 271 -7.93 -34.45 15.45
N TYR A 272 -6.93 -35.16 16.00
CA TYR A 272 -6.91 -36.61 16.05
C TYR A 272 -8.06 -37.16 16.90
N ASP A 273 -8.28 -36.59 18.12
CA ASP A 273 -9.39 -37.01 19.00
C ASP A 273 -10.76 -36.81 18.36
N TYR A 274 -10.96 -35.68 17.63
CA TYR A 274 -12.19 -35.45 16.88
C TYR A 274 -12.38 -36.44 15.74
N ALA A 275 -11.32 -36.80 15.01
CA ALA A 275 -11.42 -37.82 13.94
C ALA A 275 -11.84 -39.17 14.50
N VAL A 276 -11.33 -39.56 15.70
CA VAL A 276 -11.76 -40.77 16.41
C VAL A 276 -13.22 -40.65 16.86
N LEU A 277 -13.58 -39.57 17.54
CA LEU A 277 -14.93 -39.35 18.11
C LEU A 277 -16.01 -39.38 17.02
N PHE A 278 -15.77 -38.72 15.90
CA PHE A 278 -16.70 -38.63 14.79
C PHE A 278 -16.60 -39.82 13.81
N LYS A 279 -15.73 -40.80 14.10
CA LYS A 279 -15.50 -41.98 13.26
C LYS A 279 -15.14 -41.65 11.81
N LYS A 280 -14.34 -40.61 11.62
CA LYS A 280 -13.82 -40.15 10.31
C LYS A 280 -12.66 -41.04 9.86
N THR A 281 -12.95 -42.25 9.42
CA THR A 281 -11.95 -43.33 9.18
C THR A 281 -10.87 -42.90 8.16
N GLU A 282 -11.24 -42.20 7.11
CA GLU A 282 -10.28 -41.71 6.09
C GLU A 282 -9.38 -40.65 6.66
N ILE A 283 -9.92 -39.62 7.33
CA ILE A 283 -9.16 -38.56 8.01
C ILE A 283 -8.25 -39.17 9.08
N LEU A 284 -8.78 -40.13 9.87
CA LEU A 284 -7.99 -40.79 10.90
C LEU A 284 -6.77 -41.49 10.32
N SER A 285 -6.93 -42.23 9.21
CA SER A 285 -5.80 -42.90 8.54
C SER A 285 -4.70 -41.92 8.02
N ILE A 286 -5.08 -40.66 7.76
CA ILE A 286 -4.16 -39.61 7.41
C ILE A 286 -3.43 -39.11 8.66
N LEU A 287 -4.18 -38.72 9.69
CA LEU A 287 -3.65 -38.14 10.92
C LEU A 287 -2.78 -39.10 11.74
N GLU A 288 -3.07 -40.40 11.73
CA GLU A 288 -2.27 -41.45 12.41
C GLU A 288 -0.78 -41.41 11.99
N LYS A 289 -0.48 -40.98 10.79
CA LYS A 289 0.92 -40.87 10.31
C LYS A 289 1.71 -39.76 10.97
N PHE A 290 1.02 -38.75 11.52
CA PHE A 290 1.59 -37.56 12.12
C PHE A 290 1.30 -37.46 13.61
N HIS A 291 0.38 -38.28 14.14
CA HIS A 291 0.05 -38.40 15.56
C HIS A 291 1.23 -38.98 16.33
N LYS A 292 1.55 -38.38 17.48
CA LYS A 292 2.56 -38.90 18.42
C LYS A 292 1.84 -39.48 19.61
N GLU A 293 1.91 -40.81 19.77
CA GLU A 293 1.47 -41.44 21.01
C GLU A 293 2.22 -40.80 22.20
N GLN A 294 1.47 -40.22 23.15
CA GLN A 294 2.02 -39.65 24.39
C GLN A 294 2.20 -40.72 25.45
#